data_e0a0c0a0d17fbef625677e3b2d37da37
#
_entry.id   e0a0c0a0d17fbef625677e3b2d37da37
#
_cell.length_a   1.000
_cell.length_b   1.000
_cell.length_c   1.000
_cell.angle_alpha   90.00
_cell.angle_beta   90.00
_cell.angle_gamma   90.00
#
_symmetry.space_group_name_H-M   'P 1'
#
loop_
_entity.id
_entity.type
_entity.pdbx_description
1 polymer ?
#
loop_
_entity_poly.entity_id
_entity_poly.type
_entity_poly.pdbx_seq_one_letter_code
_entity_poly.pdbx_strand_id
1 'polypeptide(L)'
;TREMVDLEGRLADAADRLSADASHRVAARRVTRAIEHQDQAIRKAVASDCTGKVTRGEMTITERDRRVARAGLSAEQRQAIEHVTGPQRIAAVVGFAGAGKSTMLAAAREAWEAEGRRVFGAALAGKAAEGLEESAGIRSRTLASWERRWAQEIDLLEKGDVLVVDEAGMIGSRQLAGFVEEVERRGAKLVLVGDHEQLQAIAAGAPFRAIAEQVGHIELQEVRRQREDWQRAASVAFATHRTAEGLRAYAQRGAVRFDDTRESARSTLVTDYLADRDADPNASRVAMAHRRVDVRAINEEIRAALQERGELARAGQSGLTEDKPSPTAVQERPQAFI
;
A
#
# COMPACT_ATOMS: atom_id res chain seq x y z
N THR A 1 2.38 21.52 22.37
CA THR A 1 3.32 21.93 23.43
C THR A 1 4.54 22.60 22.81
N ARG A 2 5.30 23.36 23.59
CA ARG A 2 6.54 24.04 23.13
C ARG A 2 7.54 23.01 22.57
N GLU A 3 7.69 21.88 23.24
CA GLU A 3 8.53 20.76 22.81
C GLU A 3 8.16 20.25 21.41
N MET A 4 6.86 20.18 21.07
CA MET A 4 6.41 19.74 19.75
C MET A 4 6.73 20.77 18.67
N VAL A 5 6.58 22.06 18.95
CA VAL A 5 6.95 23.13 18.02
C VAL A 5 8.45 23.12 17.74
N ASP A 6 9.27 22.95 18.79
CA ASP A 6 10.72 22.83 18.64
C ASP A 6 11.13 21.56 17.84
N LEU A 7 10.42 20.45 18.03
CA LEU A 7 10.63 19.23 17.26
C LEU A 7 10.28 19.40 15.77
N GLU A 8 9.13 20.00 15.49
CA GLU A 8 8.68 20.24 14.12
C GLU A 8 9.58 21.26 13.42
N GLY A 9 10.09 22.26 14.14
CA GLY A 9 11.10 23.18 13.62
C GLY A 9 12.39 22.46 13.21
N ARG A 10 12.95 21.61 14.10
CA ARG A 10 14.14 20.82 13.75
C ARG A 10 13.91 19.88 12.59
N LEU A 11 12.72 19.27 12.51
CA LEU A 11 12.34 18.39 11.41
C LEU A 11 12.32 19.15 10.07
N ALA A 12 11.73 20.35 10.06
CA ALA A 12 11.70 21.21 8.88
C ALA A 12 13.12 21.63 8.45
N ASP A 13 13.96 22.07 9.39
CA ASP A 13 15.35 22.43 9.11
C ASP A 13 16.16 21.26 8.55
N ALA A 14 15.95 20.06 9.04
CA ALA A 14 16.60 18.84 8.55
C ALA A 14 16.12 18.48 7.12
N ALA A 15 14.83 18.63 6.85
CA ALA A 15 14.28 18.42 5.51
C ALA A 15 14.86 19.42 4.49
N ASP A 16 15.03 20.68 4.87
CA ASP A 16 15.69 21.70 4.04
C ASP A 16 17.14 21.34 3.70
N ARG A 17 17.92 20.92 4.72
CA ARG A 17 19.31 20.50 4.50
C ARG A 17 19.40 19.29 3.56
N LEU A 18 18.53 18.29 3.72
CA LEU A 18 18.45 17.13 2.84
C LEU A 18 18.01 17.51 1.42
N SER A 19 17.11 18.46 1.27
CA SER A 19 16.66 18.97 -0.02
C SER A 19 17.74 19.78 -0.74
N ALA A 20 18.57 20.51 -0.02
CA ALA A 20 19.68 21.27 -0.58
C ALA A 20 20.87 20.38 -1.00
N ASP A 21 21.00 19.18 -0.43
CA ASP A 21 22.07 18.23 -0.76
C ASP A 21 21.75 17.44 -2.02
N ALA A 22 22.48 17.72 -3.12
CA ALA A 22 22.28 17.14 -4.45
C ALA A 22 23.19 15.92 -4.74
N SER A 23 23.64 15.20 -3.73
CA SER A 23 24.66 14.13 -3.86
C SER A 23 24.13 12.77 -4.32
N HIS A 24 22.78 12.61 -4.48
CA HIS A 24 22.14 11.30 -4.71
C HIS A 24 21.60 11.10 -6.13
N ARG A 25 22.09 11.83 -7.11
CA ARG A 25 21.65 11.66 -8.50
C ARG A 25 21.88 10.24 -9.02
N VAL A 26 20.90 9.69 -9.71
CA VAL A 26 21.02 8.48 -10.54
C VAL A 26 21.26 8.91 -11.99
N ALA A 27 22.12 8.20 -12.70
CA ALA A 27 22.38 8.50 -14.10
C ALA A 27 21.11 8.32 -14.95
N ALA A 28 20.77 9.31 -15.78
CA ALA A 28 19.52 9.33 -16.57
C ALA A 28 19.32 8.05 -17.40
N ARG A 29 20.39 7.51 -18.00
CA ARG A 29 20.35 6.25 -18.77
C ARG A 29 19.87 5.06 -17.94
N ARG A 30 20.15 5.03 -16.63
CA ARG A 30 19.72 3.96 -15.72
C ARG A 30 18.25 4.11 -15.36
N VAL A 31 17.80 5.34 -15.16
CA VAL A 31 16.37 5.67 -14.93
C VAL A 31 15.55 5.28 -16.16
N THR A 32 15.96 5.68 -17.35
CA THR A 32 15.28 5.34 -18.62
C THR A 32 15.19 3.82 -18.79
N ARG A 33 16.29 3.08 -18.54
CA ARG A 33 16.31 1.62 -18.66
C ARG A 33 15.38 0.95 -17.65
N ALA A 34 15.32 1.42 -16.41
CA ALA A 34 14.40 0.89 -15.39
C ALA A 34 12.94 1.13 -15.77
N ILE A 35 12.61 2.31 -16.30
CA ILE A 35 11.28 2.64 -16.82
C ILE A 35 10.90 1.70 -17.98
N GLU A 36 11.79 1.51 -18.96
CA GLU A 36 11.55 0.63 -20.10
C GLU A 36 11.36 -0.83 -19.68
N HIS A 37 12.17 -1.31 -18.73
CA HIS A 37 12.04 -2.65 -18.18
C HIS A 37 10.72 -2.84 -17.46
N GLN A 38 10.32 -1.88 -16.63
CA GLN A 38 9.01 -1.91 -15.94
C GLN A 38 7.84 -1.88 -16.93
N ASP A 39 7.93 -1.08 -18.00
CA ASP A 39 6.92 -1.08 -19.08
C ASP A 39 6.79 -2.45 -19.75
N GLN A 40 7.91 -3.10 -20.03
CA GLN A 40 7.91 -4.44 -20.61
C GLN A 40 7.29 -5.47 -19.66
N ALA A 41 7.61 -5.41 -18.36
CA ALA A 41 7.02 -6.26 -17.34
C ALA A 41 5.50 -6.09 -17.25
N ILE A 42 5.01 -4.85 -17.25
CA ILE A 42 3.58 -4.53 -17.26
C ILE A 42 2.89 -5.08 -18.51
N ARG A 43 3.47 -4.85 -19.70
CA ARG A 43 2.91 -5.36 -20.96
C ARG A 43 2.84 -6.88 -20.97
N LYS A 44 3.88 -7.55 -20.48
CA LYS A 44 3.92 -9.02 -20.39
C LYS A 44 2.83 -9.55 -19.45
N ALA A 45 2.64 -8.93 -18.29
CA ALA A 45 1.60 -9.32 -17.34
C ALA A 45 0.19 -9.10 -17.93
N VAL A 46 -0.06 -7.96 -18.58
CA VAL A 46 -1.34 -7.67 -19.24
C VAL A 46 -1.59 -8.64 -20.41
N ALA A 47 -0.57 -8.95 -21.19
CA ALA A 47 -0.69 -9.91 -22.30
C ALA A 47 -1.06 -11.31 -21.80
N SER A 48 -0.47 -11.77 -20.70
CA SER A 48 -0.79 -13.06 -20.07
C SER A 48 -2.24 -13.11 -19.57
N ASP A 49 -2.70 -12.10 -18.81
CA ASP A 49 -4.09 -12.02 -18.33
C ASP A 49 -5.09 -11.98 -19.50
N CYS A 50 -4.84 -11.13 -20.50
CA CYS A 50 -5.71 -10.99 -21.65
C CYS A 50 -5.74 -12.27 -22.51
N THR A 51 -4.62 -12.99 -22.66
CA THR A 51 -4.58 -14.26 -23.40
C THR A 51 -5.49 -15.30 -22.74
N GLY A 52 -5.48 -15.41 -21.41
CA GLY A 52 -6.41 -16.27 -20.69
C GLY A 52 -7.89 -15.94 -20.97
N LYS A 53 -8.22 -14.62 -21.04
CA LYS A 53 -9.58 -14.16 -21.37
C LYS A 53 -9.98 -14.46 -22.82
N VAL A 54 -9.04 -14.32 -23.77
CA VAL A 54 -9.30 -14.68 -25.17
C VAL A 54 -9.58 -16.19 -25.30
N THR A 55 -8.82 -17.02 -24.60
CA THR A 55 -9.02 -18.48 -24.59
C THR A 55 -10.40 -18.87 -24.04
N ARG A 56 -10.92 -18.12 -23.06
CA ARG A 56 -12.27 -18.36 -22.52
C ARG A 56 -13.38 -17.68 -23.29
N GLY A 57 -13.08 -16.98 -24.39
CA GLY A 57 -14.07 -16.27 -25.21
C GLY A 57 -14.60 -14.95 -24.58
N GLU A 58 -13.96 -14.46 -23.54
CA GLU A 58 -14.35 -13.24 -22.79
C GLU A 58 -13.80 -11.95 -23.44
N MET A 59 -12.88 -12.09 -24.41
CA MET A 59 -12.21 -10.98 -25.06
C MET A 59 -11.81 -11.33 -26.49
N THR A 60 -11.85 -10.36 -27.40
CA THR A 60 -11.33 -10.52 -28.76
C THR A 60 -9.80 -10.32 -28.83
N ILE A 61 -9.15 -10.89 -29.84
CA ILE A 61 -7.72 -10.70 -30.09
C ILE A 61 -7.40 -9.21 -30.30
N THR A 62 -8.22 -8.50 -31.06
CA THR A 62 -8.05 -7.06 -31.32
C THR A 62 -8.09 -6.23 -30.04
N GLU A 63 -8.99 -6.59 -29.13
CA GLU A 63 -9.09 -5.89 -27.82
C GLU A 63 -7.88 -6.20 -26.94
N ARG A 64 -7.40 -7.46 -26.92
CA ARG A 64 -6.14 -7.85 -26.26
C ARG A 64 -5.00 -6.98 -26.75
N ASP A 65 -4.79 -6.92 -28.08
CA ASP A 65 -3.66 -6.19 -28.68
C ASP A 65 -3.72 -4.70 -28.35
N ARG A 66 -4.92 -4.10 -28.35
CA ARG A 66 -5.13 -2.71 -27.95
C ARG A 66 -4.80 -2.50 -26.47
N ARG A 67 -5.19 -3.40 -25.57
CA ARG A 67 -4.88 -3.31 -24.13
C ARG A 67 -3.39 -3.45 -23.87
N VAL A 68 -2.73 -4.40 -24.52
CA VAL A 68 -1.28 -4.59 -24.39
C VAL A 68 -0.51 -3.38 -24.91
N ALA A 69 -0.90 -2.81 -26.04
CA ALA A 69 -0.25 -1.62 -26.60
C ALA A 69 -0.34 -0.38 -25.69
N ARG A 70 -1.43 -0.26 -24.91
CA ARG A 70 -1.64 0.84 -23.96
C ARG A 70 -1.06 0.58 -22.57
N ALA A 71 -0.62 -0.66 -22.30
CA ALA A 71 -0.10 -1.03 -21.01
C ALA A 71 1.30 -0.44 -20.78
N GLY A 72 1.51 0.10 -19.60
CA GLY A 72 2.78 0.70 -19.18
C GLY A 72 2.60 1.63 -17.98
N LEU A 73 3.69 2.25 -17.59
CA LEU A 73 3.68 3.31 -16.58
C LEU A 73 2.93 4.55 -17.09
N SER A 74 2.19 5.23 -16.22
CA SER A 74 1.58 6.52 -16.55
C SER A 74 2.63 7.63 -16.64
N ALA A 75 2.22 8.79 -17.18
CA ALA A 75 3.06 9.98 -17.20
C ALA A 75 3.42 10.42 -15.77
N GLU A 76 2.44 10.40 -14.85
CA GLU A 76 2.65 10.72 -13.44
C GLU A 76 3.66 9.77 -12.78
N GLN A 77 3.56 8.46 -13.04
CA GLN A 77 4.50 7.47 -12.50
C GLN A 77 5.93 7.69 -13.03
N ARG A 78 6.09 8.03 -14.31
CA ARG A 78 7.40 8.34 -14.89
C ARG A 78 8.00 9.58 -14.24
N GLN A 79 7.24 10.65 -14.11
CA GLN A 79 7.66 11.87 -13.42
C GLN A 79 8.03 11.59 -11.96
N ALA A 80 7.27 10.76 -11.25
CA ALA A 80 7.59 10.38 -9.89
C ALA A 80 8.89 9.55 -9.80
N ILE A 81 9.15 8.63 -10.75
CA ILE A 81 10.42 7.89 -10.82
C ILE A 81 11.59 8.87 -11.03
N GLU A 82 11.47 9.80 -11.97
CA GLU A 82 12.49 10.81 -12.23
C GLU A 82 12.73 11.71 -11.01
N HIS A 83 11.66 12.11 -10.31
CA HIS A 83 11.73 12.91 -9.09
C HIS A 83 12.46 12.19 -7.97
N VAL A 84 12.05 10.95 -7.63
CA VAL A 84 12.67 10.23 -6.50
C VAL A 84 14.09 9.76 -6.78
N THR A 85 14.45 9.56 -8.06
CA THR A 85 15.81 9.24 -8.49
C THR A 85 16.67 10.50 -8.75
N GLY A 86 16.09 11.69 -8.55
CA GLY A 86 16.76 12.98 -8.61
C GLY A 86 17.90 13.12 -7.59
N PRO A 87 18.66 14.22 -7.67
CA PRO A 87 19.88 14.40 -6.89
C PRO A 87 19.65 14.65 -5.39
N GLN A 88 18.51 15.20 -4.98
CA GLN A 88 18.23 15.56 -3.59
C GLN A 88 18.22 14.34 -2.67
N ARG A 89 18.64 14.54 -1.42
CA ARG A 89 18.63 13.49 -0.40
C ARG A 89 17.26 13.25 0.24
N ILE A 90 16.28 14.08 -0.05
CA ILE A 90 14.88 13.85 0.32
C ILE A 90 13.99 14.03 -0.88
N ALA A 91 12.96 13.19 -1.02
CA ALA A 91 11.93 13.33 -2.03
C ALA A 91 10.59 12.85 -1.46
N ALA A 92 9.50 13.48 -1.86
CA ALA A 92 8.15 13.11 -1.46
C ALA A 92 7.28 12.75 -2.68
N VAL A 93 6.46 11.71 -2.51
CA VAL A 93 5.43 11.32 -3.48
C VAL A 93 4.11 11.20 -2.76
N VAL A 94 3.14 11.97 -3.18
CA VAL A 94 1.76 11.92 -2.68
C VAL A 94 0.93 11.13 -3.69
N GLY A 95 0.15 10.14 -3.24
CA GLY A 95 -0.65 9.39 -4.20
C GLY A 95 -1.81 8.67 -3.57
N PHE A 96 -2.95 8.70 -4.26
CA PHE A 96 -4.15 8.01 -3.82
C PHE A 96 -3.97 6.50 -3.69
N ALA A 97 -4.85 5.86 -2.90
CA ALA A 97 -4.89 4.40 -2.84
C ALA A 97 -5.13 3.82 -4.25
N GLY A 98 -4.24 2.93 -4.69
CA GLY A 98 -4.35 2.32 -6.01
C GLY A 98 -3.79 3.13 -7.17
N ALA A 99 -3.10 4.25 -6.92
CA ALA A 99 -2.40 5.03 -7.95
C ALA A 99 -1.09 4.38 -8.48
N GLY A 100 -0.77 3.17 -8.03
CA GLY A 100 0.40 2.42 -8.52
C GLY A 100 1.73 2.87 -7.92
N LYS A 101 1.73 3.36 -6.68
CA LYS A 101 2.95 3.74 -5.93
C LYS A 101 4.00 2.63 -5.90
N SER A 102 3.59 1.38 -5.62
CA SER A 102 4.51 0.24 -5.58
C SER A 102 5.15 -0.07 -6.94
N THR A 103 4.40 0.08 -8.03
CA THR A 103 4.92 -0.11 -9.39
C THR A 103 5.98 0.94 -9.74
N MET A 104 5.75 2.18 -9.35
CA MET A 104 6.70 3.28 -9.47
C MET A 104 7.97 3.00 -8.64
N LEU A 105 7.79 2.56 -7.37
CA LEU A 105 8.90 2.23 -6.48
C LEU A 105 9.74 1.05 -6.98
N ALA A 106 9.13 0.05 -7.63
CA ALA A 106 9.86 -1.06 -8.23
C ALA A 106 10.83 -0.58 -9.32
N ALA A 107 10.40 0.32 -10.20
CA ALA A 107 11.26 0.92 -11.21
C ALA A 107 12.35 1.82 -10.59
N ALA A 108 11.99 2.63 -9.59
CA ALA A 108 12.96 3.47 -8.89
C ALA A 108 14.03 2.65 -8.16
N ARG A 109 13.64 1.53 -7.50
CA ARG A 109 14.55 0.57 -6.87
C ARG A 109 15.57 0.05 -7.89
N GLU A 110 15.09 -0.43 -9.04
CA GLU A 110 15.98 -0.94 -10.10
C GLU A 110 17.01 0.12 -10.55
N ALA A 111 16.57 1.37 -10.69
CA ALA A 111 17.46 2.46 -11.05
C ALA A 111 18.51 2.75 -9.97
N TRP A 112 18.15 2.74 -8.68
CA TRP A 112 19.08 2.93 -7.56
C TRP A 112 20.07 1.76 -7.43
N GLU A 113 19.58 0.52 -7.53
CA GLU A 113 20.44 -0.67 -7.48
C GLU A 113 21.42 -0.72 -8.65
N ALA A 114 20.99 -0.30 -9.87
CA ALA A 114 21.87 -0.16 -11.01
C ALA A 114 22.94 0.94 -10.79
N GLU A 115 22.72 1.93 -9.93
CA GLU A 115 23.71 2.93 -9.47
C GLU A 115 24.63 2.39 -8.36
N GLY A 116 24.41 1.14 -7.89
CA GLY A 116 25.18 0.52 -6.82
C GLY A 116 24.69 0.91 -5.41
N ARG A 117 23.47 1.42 -5.27
CA ARG A 117 22.90 1.83 -3.98
C ARG A 117 22.11 0.68 -3.35
N ARG A 118 22.18 0.54 -2.04
CA ARG A 118 21.29 -0.36 -1.28
C ARG A 118 19.97 0.38 -1.05
N VAL A 119 18.86 -0.34 -1.19
CA VAL A 119 17.51 0.20 -1.01
C VAL A 119 16.80 -0.56 0.10
N PHE A 120 16.26 0.17 1.05
CA PHE A 120 15.53 -0.36 2.19
C PHE A 120 14.15 0.27 2.27
N GLY A 121 13.19 -0.49 2.81
CA GLY A 121 11.83 -0.04 3.02
C GLY A 121 11.47 0.04 4.51
N ALA A 122 10.62 0.98 4.83
CA ALA A 122 10.02 1.12 6.15
C ALA A 122 8.51 1.42 6.01
N ALA A 123 7.71 0.85 6.91
CA ALA A 123 6.28 1.17 7.00
C ALA A 123 5.83 1.08 8.47
N LEU A 124 4.68 1.70 8.79
CA LEU A 124 4.16 1.71 10.16
C LEU A 124 3.74 0.31 10.63
N ALA A 125 3.08 -0.47 9.76
CA ALA A 125 2.56 -1.80 10.07
C ALA A 125 3.34 -2.91 9.36
N GLY A 126 3.42 -4.11 10.00
CA GLY A 126 4.08 -5.28 9.42
C GLY A 126 3.53 -5.66 8.06
N LYS A 127 2.19 -5.66 7.92
CA LYS A 127 1.53 -5.98 6.64
C LYS A 127 1.85 -4.97 5.52
N ALA A 128 2.02 -3.69 5.86
CA ALA A 128 2.44 -2.68 4.89
C ALA A 128 3.92 -2.87 4.47
N ALA A 129 4.80 -3.22 5.41
CA ALA A 129 6.19 -3.56 5.11
C ALA A 129 6.30 -4.81 4.22
N GLU A 130 5.57 -5.89 4.54
CA GLU A 130 5.47 -7.08 3.68
C GLU A 130 4.96 -6.73 2.29
N GLY A 131 3.88 -5.93 2.19
CA GLY A 131 3.31 -5.49 0.93
C GLY A 131 4.27 -4.66 0.08
N LEU A 132 5.08 -3.80 0.69
CA LEU A 132 6.13 -3.04 -0.01
C LEU A 132 7.22 -3.99 -0.53
N GLU A 133 7.63 -4.99 0.25
CA GLU A 133 8.61 -5.98 -0.17
C GLU A 133 8.08 -6.85 -1.31
N GLU A 134 6.86 -7.37 -1.21
CA GLU A 134 6.23 -8.20 -2.25
C GLU A 134 5.99 -7.44 -3.56
N SER A 135 5.53 -6.18 -3.47
CA SER A 135 5.08 -5.43 -4.65
C SER A 135 6.16 -4.59 -5.33
N ALA A 136 7.15 -4.10 -4.58
CA ALA A 136 8.25 -3.29 -5.11
C ALA A 136 9.61 -3.99 -5.06
N GLY A 137 9.71 -5.15 -4.40
CA GLY A 137 10.96 -5.88 -4.22
C GLY A 137 11.95 -5.17 -3.28
N ILE A 138 11.48 -4.23 -2.46
CA ILE A 138 12.30 -3.46 -1.52
C ILE A 138 12.28 -4.17 -0.18
N ARG A 139 13.45 -4.65 0.28
CA ARG A 139 13.58 -5.28 1.60
C ARG A 139 13.08 -4.33 2.69
N SER A 140 12.00 -4.71 3.37
CA SER A 140 11.23 -3.80 4.21
C SER A 140 11.06 -4.29 5.64
N ARG A 141 10.91 -3.35 6.57
CA ARG A 141 10.65 -3.58 7.99
C ARG A 141 9.68 -2.55 8.53
N THR A 142 9.09 -2.81 9.69
CA THR A 142 8.35 -1.77 10.41
C THR A 142 9.29 -0.70 10.95
N LEU A 143 8.79 0.53 11.08
CA LEU A 143 9.52 1.64 11.69
C LEU A 143 10.07 1.26 13.08
N ALA A 144 9.25 0.66 13.94
CA ALA A 144 9.68 0.20 15.26
C ALA A 144 10.81 -0.86 15.20
N SER A 145 10.82 -1.71 14.15
CA SER A 145 11.90 -2.67 13.93
C SER A 145 13.20 -1.97 13.54
N TRP A 146 13.15 -0.93 12.70
CA TRP A 146 14.30 -0.11 12.35
C TRP A 146 14.87 0.62 13.56
N GLU A 147 14.04 1.34 14.32
CA GLU A 147 14.45 2.06 15.55
C GLU A 147 15.16 1.14 16.53
N ARG A 148 14.59 -0.04 16.77
CA ARG A 148 15.19 -1.05 17.67
C ARG A 148 16.56 -1.53 17.18
N ARG A 149 16.70 -1.77 15.87
CA ARG A 149 17.96 -2.26 15.28
C ARG A 149 19.02 -1.16 15.30
N TRP A 150 18.69 0.06 14.97
CA TRP A 150 19.62 1.19 15.03
C TRP A 150 20.08 1.47 16.46
N ALA A 151 19.19 1.33 17.45
CA ALA A 151 19.58 1.42 18.86
C ALA A 151 20.56 0.32 19.31
N GLN A 152 20.60 -0.78 18.58
CA GLN A 152 21.56 -1.89 18.79
C GLN A 152 22.77 -1.85 17.83
N GLU A 153 22.92 -0.78 17.07
CA GLU A 153 23.93 -0.60 16.02
C GLU A 153 23.91 -1.68 14.94
N ILE A 154 22.72 -2.24 14.65
CA ILE A 154 22.51 -3.29 13.64
C ILE A 154 21.79 -2.70 12.41
N ASP A 155 22.14 -3.14 11.21
CA ASP A 155 21.56 -2.71 9.92
C ASP A 155 21.58 -1.18 9.75
N LEU A 156 22.68 -0.54 10.14
CA LEU A 156 22.85 0.89 9.99
C LEU A 156 22.89 1.28 8.52
N LEU A 157 22.27 2.42 8.21
CA LEU A 157 22.35 3.02 6.89
C LEU A 157 23.79 3.51 6.64
N GLU A 158 24.22 3.43 5.40
CA GLU A 158 25.50 3.94 4.93
C GLU A 158 25.31 5.08 3.95
N LYS A 159 26.37 5.81 3.70
CA LYS A 159 26.35 6.92 2.73
C LYS A 159 25.99 6.38 1.35
N GLY A 160 24.94 6.95 0.76
CA GLY A 160 24.45 6.54 -0.55
C GLY A 160 23.28 5.57 -0.51
N ASP A 161 22.95 4.97 0.63
CA ASP A 161 21.74 4.15 0.78
C ASP A 161 20.48 4.96 0.52
N VAL A 162 19.41 4.26 0.18
CA VAL A 162 18.07 4.83 0.03
C VAL A 162 17.12 4.16 1.00
N LEU A 163 16.44 4.96 1.82
CA LEU A 163 15.36 4.51 2.69
C LEU A 163 14.03 5.03 2.14
N VAL A 164 13.17 4.10 1.76
CA VAL A 164 11.79 4.37 1.32
C VAL A 164 10.86 4.17 2.50
N VAL A 165 10.09 5.18 2.85
CA VAL A 165 9.06 5.11 3.90
C VAL A 165 7.71 5.16 3.22
N ASP A 166 6.97 4.03 3.27
CA ASP A 166 5.62 3.94 2.72
C ASP A 166 4.56 4.24 3.79
N GLU A 167 3.38 4.66 3.35
CA GLU A 167 2.29 5.13 4.20
C GLU A 167 2.71 6.27 5.16
N ALA A 168 3.60 7.16 4.68
CA ALA A 168 4.20 8.23 5.48
C ALA A 168 3.16 9.20 6.08
N GLY A 169 1.97 9.32 5.49
CA GLY A 169 0.85 10.11 6.01
C GLY A 169 0.34 9.67 7.39
N MET A 170 0.61 8.41 7.77
CA MET A 170 0.17 7.85 9.05
C MET A 170 1.23 7.99 10.17
N ILE A 171 2.40 8.56 9.89
CA ILE A 171 3.51 8.65 10.83
C ILE A 171 3.46 9.97 11.58
N GLY A 172 3.53 9.93 12.92
CA GLY A 172 3.56 11.13 13.76
C GLY A 172 4.91 11.86 13.75
N SER A 173 4.90 13.16 14.11
CA SER A 173 6.07 14.05 14.04
C SER A 173 7.29 13.51 14.78
N ARG A 174 7.13 12.94 15.98
CA ARG A 174 8.26 12.43 16.77
C ARG A 174 8.97 11.25 16.10
N GLN A 175 8.21 10.32 15.54
CA GLN A 175 8.78 9.15 14.87
C GLN A 175 9.45 9.54 13.55
N LEU A 176 8.78 10.36 12.72
CA LEU A 176 9.36 10.78 11.44
C LEU A 176 10.64 11.63 11.65
N ALA A 177 10.69 12.48 12.68
CA ALA A 177 11.89 13.25 13.02
C ALA A 177 13.09 12.33 13.27
N GLY A 178 12.93 11.25 14.05
CA GLY A 178 14.01 10.29 14.29
C GLY A 178 14.54 9.64 13.01
N PHE A 179 13.67 9.34 12.05
CA PHE A 179 14.08 8.80 10.75
C PHE A 179 14.80 9.82 9.87
N VAL A 180 14.33 11.05 9.83
CA VAL A 180 14.98 12.14 9.08
C VAL A 180 16.38 12.42 9.64
N GLU A 181 16.51 12.52 10.97
CA GLU A 181 17.78 12.74 11.66
C GLU A 181 18.79 11.59 11.41
N GLU A 182 18.33 10.33 11.45
CA GLU A 182 19.18 9.16 11.17
C GLU A 182 19.66 9.15 9.73
N VAL A 183 18.77 9.38 8.77
CA VAL A 183 19.11 9.46 7.33
C VAL A 183 20.09 10.60 7.07
N GLU A 184 19.87 11.77 7.67
CA GLU A 184 20.77 12.91 7.56
C GLU A 184 22.17 12.56 8.08
N ARG A 185 22.25 12.04 9.30
CA ARG A 185 23.48 11.66 9.99
C ARG A 185 24.29 10.62 9.21
N ARG A 186 23.61 9.65 8.57
CA ARG A 186 24.23 8.56 7.80
C ARG A 186 24.61 8.93 6.37
N GLY A 187 24.19 10.07 5.87
CA GLY A 187 24.45 10.44 4.48
C GLY A 187 23.64 9.64 3.47
N ALA A 188 22.50 9.09 3.90
CA ALA A 188 21.55 8.36 3.06
C ALA A 188 20.52 9.30 2.42
N LYS A 189 19.67 8.75 1.53
CA LYS A 189 18.52 9.41 0.94
C LYS A 189 17.23 8.92 1.58
N LEU A 190 16.29 9.82 1.81
CA LEU A 190 14.93 9.53 2.28
C LEU A 190 13.93 9.72 1.14
N VAL A 191 13.07 8.74 0.94
CA VAL A 191 11.94 8.85 0.02
C VAL A 191 10.66 8.59 0.81
N LEU A 192 9.83 9.62 0.94
CA LEU A 192 8.55 9.56 1.64
C LEU A 192 7.44 9.32 0.63
N VAL A 193 6.67 8.27 0.82
CA VAL A 193 5.54 7.93 -0.05
C VAL A 193 4.31 7.77 0.81
N GLY A 194 3.22 8.41 0.45
CA GLY A 194 2.00 8.35 1.25
C GLY A 194 0.82 9.02 0.57
N ASP A 195 -0.27 9.03 1.30
CA ASP A 195 -1.49 9.75 0.96
C ASP A 195 -1.85 10.61 2.18
N HIS A 196 -1.84 11.92 2.03
CA HIS A 196 -2.13 12.82 3.14
C HIS A 196 -3.65 12.98 3.40
N GLU A 197 -4.50 12.50 2.49
CA GLU A 197 -5.95 12.49 2.65
C GLU A 197 -6.48 11.19 3.28
N GLN A 198 -5.63 10.14 3.38
CA GLN A 198 -5.98 8.93 4.14
C GLN A 198 -5.93 9.17 5.65
N LEU A 199 -6.16 8.12 6.42
CA LEU A 199 -6.18 8.17 7.90
C LEU A 199 -4.98 8.95 8.42
N GLN A 200 -5.26 10.06 9.10
CA GLN A 200 -4.23 10.88 9.73
C GLN A 200 -3.55 10.09 10.86
N ALA A 201 -2.31 10.44 11.14
CA ALA A 201 -1.56 9.86 12.24
C ALA A 201 -2.36 9.93 13.55
N ILE A 202 -2.44 8.81 14.29
CA ILE A 202 -3.01 8.78 15.64
C ILE A 202 -2.13 9.61 16.60
N ALA A 203 -0.82 9.64 16.34
CA ALA A 203 0.12 10.49 17.05
C ALA A 203 0.05 11.95 16.55
N ALA A 204 0.45 12.90 17.40
CA ALA A 204 0.35 14.32 17.09
C ALA A 204 1.18 14.73 15.86
N GLY A 205 0.60 15.61 15.04
CA GLY A 205 1.22 16.24 13.89
C GLY A 205 0.89 15.56 12.55
N ALA A 206 1.09 16.28 11.46
CA ALA A 206 0.99 15.81 10.08
C ALA A 206 2.30 16.10 9.33
N PRO A 207 3.42 15.53 9.76
CA PRO A 207 4.75 15.94 9.32
C PRO A 207 5.00 15.60 7.84
N PHE A 208 4.42 14.51 7.32
CA PHE A 208 4.56 14.15 5.91
C PHE A 208 4.04 15.25 4.99
N ARG A 209 2.85 15.79 5.28
CA ARG A 209 2.26 16.87 4.48
C ARG A 209 3.15 18.12 4.51
N ALA A 210 3.58 18.53 5.70
CA ALA A 210 4.44 19.71 5.86
C ALA A 210 5.77 19.55 5.09
N ILE A 211 6.43 18.39 5.19
CA ILE A 211 7.66 18.10 4.44
C ILE A 211 7.37 18.09 2.94
N ALA A 212 6.32 17.42 2.48
CA ALA A 212 5.99 17.35 1.05
C ALA A 212 5.72 18.73 0.44
N GLU A 213 5.02 19.61 1.17
CA GLU A 213 4.79 21.00 0.76
C GLU A 213 6.11 21.82 0.73
N GLN A 214 7.02 21.59 1.69
CA GLN A 214 8.28 22.31 1.84
C GLN A 214 9.33 21.89 0.79
N VAL A 215 9.57 20.59 0.61
CA VAL A 215 10.63 20.09 -0.29
C VAL A 215 10.16 19.91 -1.73
N GLY A 216 8.86 20.05 -1.98
CA GLY A 216 8.21 19.70 -3.24
C GLY A 216 7.90 18.21 -3.34
N HIS A 217 6.85 17.89 -4.08
CA HIS A 217 6.40 16.52 -4.28
C HIS A 217 5.83 16.31 -5.67
N ILE A 218 5.68 15.04 -6.06
CA ILE A 218 4.89 14.64 -7.24
C ILE A 218 3.62 13.96 -6.75
N GLU A 219 2.50 14.28 -7.41
CA GLU A 219 1.22 13.65 -7.14
C GLU A 219 0.91 12.53 -8.13
N LEU A 220 0.42 11.39 -7.60
CA LEU A 220 -0.13 10.29 -8.37
C LEU A 220 -1.64 10.25 -8.15
N GLN A 221 -2.39 10.84 -9.07
CA GLN A 221 -3.85 10.97 -8.99
C GLN A 221 -4.58 9.89 -9.79
N GLU A 222 -3.95 9.32 -10.83
CA GLU A 222 -4.57 8.31 -11.67
C GLU A 222 -4.76 6.99 -10.92
N VAL A 223 -6.00 6.71 -10.50
CA VAL A 223 -6.36 5.46 -9.83
C VAL A 223 -6.37 4.31 -10.83
N ARG A 224 -5.54 3.29 -10.63
CA ARG A 224 -5.33 2.15 -11.56
C ARG A 224 -5.78 0.80 -11.00
N ARG A 225 -6.05 0.71 -9.70
CA ARG A 225 -6.45 -0.54 -9.04
C ARG A 225 -7.80 -1.04 -9.54
N GLN A 226 -8.77 -0.14 -9.74
CA GLN A 226 -10.10 -0.49 -10.21
C GLN A 226 -10.10 -0.74 -11.72
N ARG A 227 -10.76 -1.83 -12.15
CA ARG A 227 -10.84 -2.22 -13.57
C ARG A 227 -11.86 -1.38 -14.34
N GLU A 228 -12.97 -1.04 -13.70
CA GLU A 228 -14.08 -0.31 -14.30
C GLU A 228 -13.91 1.22 -14.11
N ASP A 229 -14.19 1.99 -15.17
CA ASP A 229 -14.07 3.45 -15.17
C ASP A 229 -14.92 4.11 -14.08
N TRP A 230 -16.12 3.60 -13.86
CA TRP A 230 -17.00 4.15 -12.83
C TRP A 230 -16.47 3.89 -11.41
N GLN A 231 -15.81 2.76 -11.17
CA GLN A 231 -15.16 2.47 -9.88
C GLN A 231 -13.96 3.39 -9.64
N ARG A 232 -13.20 3.69 -10.70
CA ARG A 232 -12.11 4.68 -10.62
C ARG A 232 -12.66 6.06 -10.27
N ALA A 233 -13.73 6.49 -10.97
CA ALA A 233 -14.40 7.77 -10.69
C ALA A 233 -14.96 7.81 -9.25
N ALA A 234 -15.58 6.74 -8.78
CA ALA A 234 -16.08 6.64 -7.41
C ALA A 234 -14.95 6.70 -6.38
N SER A 235 -13.80 6.03 -6.64
CA SER A 235 -12.63 6.08 -5.76
C SER A 235 -12.04 7.50 -5.68
N VAL A 236 -11.95 8.20 -6.79
CA VAL A 236 -11.56 9.62 -6.82
C VAL A 236 -12.55 10.49 -6.06
N ALA A 237 -13.88 10.24 -6.21
CA ALA A 237 -14.90 10.97 -5.46
C ALA A 237 -14.76 10.78 -3.94
N PHE A 238 -14.46 9.56 -3.48
CA PHE A 238 -14.17 9.31 -2.06
C PHE A 238 -12.89 10.02 -1.61
N ALA A 239 -11.81 9.92 -2.36
CA ALA A 239 -10.53 10.55 -2.04
C ALA A 239 -10.60 12.08 -2.00
N THR A 240 -11.54 12.68 -2.75
CA THR A 240 -11.77 14.14 -2.80
C THR A 240 -12.97 14.60 -1.97
N HIS A 241 -13.36 13.82 -0.95
CA HIS A 241 -14.47 14.11 -0.01
C HIS A 241 -15.87 14.28 -0.66
N ARG A 242 -16.03 13.87 -1.93
CA ARG A 242 -17.33 13.82 -2.62
C ARG A 242 -18.05 12.51 -2.35
N THR A 243 -18.14 12.14 -1.06
CA THR A 243 -18.64 10.83 -0.58
C THR A 243 -20.02 10.49 -1.12
N ALA A 244 -20.93 11.46 -1.19
CA ALA A 244 -22.29 11.24 -1.70
C ALA A 244 -22.31 10.83 -3.19
N GLU A 245 -21.37 11.32 -3.99
CA GLU A 245 -21.22 10.94 -5.40
C GLU A 245 -20.69 9.51 -5.53
N GLY A 246 -19.65 9.18 -4.77
CA GLY A 246 -19.11 7.84 -4.70
C GLY A 246 -20.17 6.80 -4.29
N LEU A 247 -20.91 7.06 -3.20
CA LEU A 247 -21.97 6.16 -2.73
C LEU A 247 -23.09 6.00 -3.76
N ARG A 248 -23.50 7.08 -4.44
CA ARG A 248 -24.51 6.99 -5.51
C ARG A 248 -24.05 6.10 -6.66
N ALA A 249 -22.78 6.17 -7.05
CA ALA A 249 -22.24 5.33 -8.12
C ALA A 249 -22.32 3.84 -7.79
N TYR A 250 -22.06 3.45 -6.54
CA TYR A 250 -22.23 2.08 -6.06
C TYR A 250 -23.71 1.68 -5.91
N ALA A 251 -24.55 2.55 -5.36
CA ALA A 251 -25.98 2.29 -5.18
C ALA A 251 -26.71 2.05 -6.51
N GLN A 252 -26.41 2.85 -7.54
CA GLN A 252 -26.97 2.69 -8.89
C GLN A 252 -26.66 1.35 -9.54
N ARG A 253 -25.66 0.63 -9.01
CA ARG A 253 -25.24 -0.69 -9.50
C ARG A 253 -25.59 -1.84 -8.56
N GLY A 254 -26.48 -1.56 -7.59
CA GLY A 254 -26.92 -2.57 -6.63
C GLY A 254 -25.86 -3.05 -5.64
N ALA A 255 -24.72 -2.34 -5.56
CA ALA A 255 -23.64 -2.68 -4.64
C ALA A 255 -23.80 -2.09 -3.23
N VAL A 256 -24.89 -1.37 -2.97
CA VAL A 256 -25.28 -0.86 -1.65
C VAL A 256 -26.63 -1.47 -1.29
N ARG A 257 -26.70 -2.13 -0.16
CA ARG A 257 -27.91 -2.70 0.43
C ARG A 257 -28.27 -1.97 1.71
N PHE A 258 -29.54 -1.80 1.95
CA PHE A 258 -30.10 -1.21 3.17
C PHE A 258 -31.00 -2.23 3.83
N ASP A 259 -30.82 -2.41 5.11
CA ASP A 259 -31.65 -3.27 5.98
C ASP A 259 -32.25 -2.42 7.10
N ASP A 260 -33.41 -2.85 7.63
CA ASP A 260 -34.15 -2.10 8.65
C ASP A 260 -33.43 -2.09 10.00
N THR A 261 -32.66 -3.14 10.29
CA THR A 261 -31.92 -3.26 11.55
C THR A 261 -30.45 -3.62 11.32
N ARG A 262 -29.62 -3.35 12.32
CA ARG A 262 -28.21 -3.72 12.28
C ARG A 262 -28.01 -5.24 12.26
N GLU A 263 -28.82 -5.95 12.98
CA GLU A 263 -28.82 -7.40 13.04
C GLU A 263 -29.16 -8.00 11.67
N SER A 264 -30.17 -7.48 11.00
CA SER A 264 -30.54 -7.86 9.64
C SER A 264 -29.43 -7.59 8.66
N ALA A 265 -28.85 -6.39 8.68
CA ALA A 265 -27.71 -6.02 7.81
C ALA A 265 -26.48 -6.94 8.02
N ARG A 266 -26.22 -7.34 9.27
CA ARG A 266 -25.13 -8.26 9.59
C ARG A 266 -25.40 -9.66 9.05
N SER A 267 -26.61 -10.20 9.27
CA SER A 267 -26.99 -11.51 8.74
C SER A 267 -26.95 -11.56 7.22
N THR A 268 -27.40 -10.50 6.55
CA THR A 268 -27.28 -10.34 5.09
C THR A 268 -25.80 -10.38 4.64
N LEU A 269 -24.95 -9.61 5.31
CA LEU A 269 -23.50 -9.58 5.01
C LEU A 269 -22.85 -10.95 5.21
N VAL A 270 -23.18 -11.67 6.28
CA VAL A 270 -22.64 -13.02 6.54
C VAL A 270 -23.13 -14.01 5.48
N THR A 271 -24.39 -13.94 5.08
CA THR A 271 -24.95 -14.77 4.01
C THR A 271 -24.22 -14.52 2.69
N ASP A 272 -24.05 -13.26 2.30
CA ASP A 272 -23.33 -12.89 1.07
C ASP A 272 -21.86 -13.34 1.12
N TYR A 273 -21.19 -13.17 2.27
CA TYR A 273 -19.80 -13.60 2.46
C TYR A 273 -19.64 -15.11 2.25
N LEU A 274 -20.54 -15.92 2.80
CA LEU A 274 -20.51 -17.36 2.67
C LEU A 274 -20.84 -17.80 1.23
N ALA A 275 -21.84 -17.17 0.60
CA ALA A 275 -22.20 -17.46 -0.79
C ALA A 275 -21.04 -17.13 -1.76
N ASP A 276 -20.38 -16.00 -1.57
CA ASP A 276 -19.21 -15.62 -2.38
C ASP A 276 -18.02 -16.58 -2.14
N ARG A 277 -17.83 -17.03 -0.88
CA ARG A 277 -16.82 -18.04 -0.55
C ARG A 277 -17.09 -19.38 -1.24
N ASP A 278 -18.34 -19.81 -1.27
CA ASP A 278 -18.73 -21.05 -1.92
C ASP A 278 -18.56 -20.97 -3.45
N ALA A 279 -18.78 -19.78 -4.05
CA ALA A 279 -18.61 -19.56 -5.49
C ALA A 279 -17.14 -19.56 -5.94
N ASP A 280 -16.22 -19.04 -5.13
CA ASP A 280 -14.78 -19.06 -5.40
C ASP A 280 -13.98 -19.29 -4.10
N PRO A 281 -13.75 -20.55 -3.72
CA PRO A 281 -13.06 -20.89 -2.45
C PRO A 281 -11.62 -20.35 -2.35
N ASN A 282 -10.97 -20.06 -3.47
CA ASN A 282 -9.58 -19.60 -3.50
C ASN A 282 -9.44 -18.08 -3.52
N ALA A 283 -10.51 -17.33 -3.72
CA ALA A 283 -10.46 -15.88 -3.67
C ALA A 283 -10.26 -15.37 -2.24
N SER A 284 -9.40 -14.37 -2.08
CA SER A 284 -9.26 -13.65 -0.80
C SER A 284 -10.44 -12.71 -0.61
N ARG A 285 -11.06 -12.74 0.57
CA ARG A 285 -12.19 -11.86 0.93
C ARG A 285 -12.12 -11.41 2.37
N VAL A 286 -12.68 -10.25 2.64
CA VAL A 286 -12.76 -9.68 3.98
C VAL A 286 -14.13 -9.04 4.22
N ALA A 287 -14.72 -9.29 5.37
CA ALA A 287 -15.88 -8.56 5.87
C ALA A 287 -15.41 -7.51 6.87
N MET A 288 -15.81 -6.27 6.69
CA MET A 288 -15.40 -5.14 7.53
C MET A 288 -16.58 -4.45 8.17
N ALA A 289 -16.40 -3.94 9.39
CA ALA A 289 -17.38 -3.11 10.07
C ALA A 289 -16.68 -1.98 10.83
N HIS A 290 -17.38 -0.85 11.00
CA HIS A 290 -16.85 0.32 11.67
C HIS A 290 -16.55 0.10 13.16
N ARG A 291 -17.40 -0.66 13.87
CA ARG A 291 -17.26 -0.87 15.31
C ARG A 291 -16.73 -2.26 15.62
N ARG A 292 -15.85 -2.36 16.61
CA ARG A 292 -15.28 -3.65 17.08
C ARG A 292 -16.35 -4.66 17.53
N VAL A 293 -17.46 -4.19 18.09
CA VAL A 293 -18.58 -5.07 18.49
C VAL A 293 -19.22 -5.74 17.29
N ASP A 294 -19.39 -5.00 16.17
CA ASP A 294 -19.95 -5.53 14.94
C ASP A 294 -18.97 -6.51 14.27
N VAL A 295 -17.65 -6.21 14.28
CA VAL A 295 -16.61 -7.13 13.80
C VAL A 295 -16.65 -8.46 14.57
N ARG A 296 -16.76 -8.42 15.91
CA ARG A 296 -16.88 -9.64 16.72
C ARG A 296 -18.13 -10.44 16.36
N ALA A 297 -19.28 -9.78 16.28
CA ALA A 297 -20.54 -10.43 15.94
C ALA A 297 -20.50 -11.07 14.54
N ILE A 298 -19.94 -10.40 13.53
CA ILE A 298 -19.74 -10.95 12.18
C ILE A 298 -18.85 -12.20 12.24
N ASN A 299 -17.72 -12.14 12.94
CA ASN A 299 -16.81 -13.29 13.08
C ASN A 299 -17.48 -14.47 13.81
N GLU A 300 -18.28 -14.21 14.85
CA GLU A 300 -19.03 -15.23 15.58
C GLU A 300 -20.07 -15.92 14.69
N GLU A 301 -20.83 -15.15 13.90
CA GLU A 301 -21.84 -15.69 12.98
C GLU A 301 -21.21 -16.48 11.83
N ILE A 302 -20.11 -15.99 11.21
CA ILE A 302 -19.37 -16.73 10.18
C ILE A 302 -18.82 -18.03 10.77
N ARG A 303 -18.23 -17.98 11.98
CA ARG A 303 -17.70 -19.16 12.67
C ARG A 303 -18.78 -20.19 12.96
N ALA A 304 -19.91 -19.75 13.49
CA ALA A 304 -21.04 -20.62 13.78
C ALA A 304 -21.55 -21.34 12.52
N ALA A 305 -21.74 -20.59 11.43
CA ALA A 305 -22.16 -21.15 10.14
C ALA A 305 -21.17 -22.17 9.58
N LEU A 306 -19.85 -21.93 9.68
CA LEU A 306 -18.83 -22.87 9.25
C LEU A 306 -18.75 -24.11 10.15
N GLN A 307 -19.04 -23.97 11.45
CA GLN A 307 -19.14 -25.12 12.37
C GLN A 307 -20.38 -25.96 12.10
N GLU A 308 -21.53 -25.35 11.77
CA GLU A 308 -22.74 -26.05 11.35
C GLU A 308 -22.55 -26.85 10.07
N ARG A 309 -21.75 -26.32 9.11
CA ARG A 309 -21.36 -27.00 7.90
C ARG A 309 -20.29 -28.09 8.11
N GLY A 310 -19.73 -28.22 9.30
CA GLY A 310 -18.65 -29.18 9.61
C GLY A 310 -17.28 -28.80 9.07
N GLU A 311 -17.12 -27.57 8.59
CA GLU A 311 -15.86 -27.06 8.03
C GLU A 311 -14.90 -26.56 9.14
N LEU A 312 -15.40 -26.26 10.32
CA LEU A 312 -14.61 -25.91 11.52
C LEU A 312 -14.96 -26.81 12.70
N ALA A 313 -13.94 -27.27 13.43
CA ALA A 313 -14.14 -28.03 14.67
C ALA A 313 -14.81 -27.15 15.72
N ARG A 314 -15.77 -27.72 16.47
CA ARG A 314 -16.36 -27.09 17.67
C ARG A 314 -15.32 -27.04 18.78
N ALA A 315 -15.21 -25.92 19.48
CA ALA A 315 -14.33 -25.82 20.65
C ALA A 315 -14.73 -26.93 21.68
N GLY A 316 -13.80 -27.86 21.92
CA GLY A 316 -14.02 -29.01 22.84
C GLY A 316 -13.96 -30.40 22.20
N GLN A 317 -13.86 -30.53 20.87
CA GLN A 317 -13.65 -31.81 20.20
C GLN A 317 -12.22 -31.95 19.66
N SER A 318 -11.20 -31.82 20.48
CA SER A 318 -9.85 -32.34 20.19
C SER A 318 -9.74 -33.78 20.66
N GLY A 319 -10.39 -34.69 19.93
CA GLY A 319 -10.12 -36.12 19.97
C GLY A 319 -9.01 -36.41 18.98
N LEU A 320 -7.88 -36.89 19.49
CA LEU A 320 -6.74 -37.40 18.76
C LEU A 320 -7.21 -38.37 17.66
N THR A 321 -7.02 -38.06 16.41
CA THR A 321 -6.88 -39.03 15.32
C THR A 321 -5.68 -38.61 14.50
N GLU A 322 -4.69 -39.50 14.51
CA GLU A 322 -3.47 -39.44 13.74
C GLU A 322 -3.70 -39.41 12.23
N ASP A 323 -2.75 -38.78 11.54
CA ASP A 323 -2.42 -38.87 10.13
C ASP A 323 -3.42 -38.37 9.07
N LYS A 324 -3.27 -37.07 8.74
CA LYS A 324 -3.17 -36.58 7.35
C LYS A 324 -2.44 -35.25 7.34
N PRO A 325 -1.53 -34.98 6.36
CA PRO A 325 -0.78 -33.71 6.32
C PRO A 325 -1.76 -32.55 6.11
N SER A 326 -1.77 -31.62 7.05
CA SER A 326 -2.53 -30.39 7.02
C SER A 326 -2.10 -29.50 5.88
N PRO A 327 -3.00 -28.93 5.09
CA PRO A 327 -2.67 -27.72 4.33
C PRO A 327 -2.36 -26.61 5.33
N THR A 328 -1.31 -25.89 5.07
CA THR A 328 -0.71 -24.83 5.85
C THR A 328 -1.74 -23.94 6.53
N ALA A 329 -1.85 -24.06 7.85
CA ALA A 329 -2.70 -23.19 8.65
C ALA A 329 -2.10 -21.78 8.63
N VAL A 330 -2.73 -20.89 7.86
CA VAL A 330 -2.57 -19.46 8.03
C VAL A 330 -3.12 -19.14 9.43
N GLN A 331 -2.23 -18.80 10.35
CA GLN A 331 -2.59 -18.31 11.67
C GLN A 331 -3.32 -16.96 11.49
N GLU A 332 -4.63 -16.98 11.46
CA GLU A 332 -5.46 -15.79 11.60
C GLU A 332 -5.32 -15.22 13.02
N ARG A 333 -4.36 -14.34 13.19
CA ARG A 333 -4.43 -13.38 14.30
C ARG A 333 -5.48 -12.33 13.92
N PRO A 334 -6.45 -11.99 14.78
CA PRO A 334 -7.42 -10.95 14.50
C PRO A 334 -6.69 -9.62 14.44
N GLN A 335 -6.41 -9.14 13.24
CA GLN A 335 -5.93 -7.78 13.02
C GLN A 335 -7.16 -6.86 12.97
N ALA A 336 -7.36 -6.11 14.05
CA ALA A 336 -8.27 -4.99 14.08
C ALA A 336 -7.64 -3.88 13.20
N PHE A 337 -8.16 -3.67 12.02
CA PHE A 337 -7.95 -2.45 11.27
C PHE A 337 -9.04 -1.45 11.68
N ILE A 338 -8.59 -0.31 12.21
CA ILE A 338 -9.36 0.91 12.37
C ILE A 338 -9.22 1.72 11.09
#